data_b91ee13b3f9a1aaa4cbafff3984bff64
#
_entry.id   b91ee13b3f9a1aaa4cbafff3984bff64
#
_cell.length_a   1.000
_cell.length_b   1.000
_cell.length_c   1.000
_cell.angle_alpha   90.00
_cell.angle_beta   90.00
_cell.angle_gamma   90.00
#
_symmetry.space_group_name_H-M   'P 1'
#
loop_
_entity.id
_entity.type
_entity.pdbx_description
1 polymer ?
#
loop_
_entity_poly.entity_id
_entity_poly.type
_entity_poly.pdbx_seq_one_letter_code
_entity_poly.pdbx_strand_id
1 'polypeptide(L)'
;MIALFRRLSRDRRGVTIVEFALVAPVMLILLMGLGDMLYQGYVQSVLTGAVQKAARDATIQGNAQNTAALDAKVTSMVQYIAPAATFASSRKSYAYFGAAAPEPFIDTNGNGVRDPGECYTDINGNKAWDADPGATGQGGANDATMYTMTVTYPRLFPVASLIGWPSTLTISAMTFLKNQPYATQVQPTQATICI
;
A
#
# COMPACT_ATOMS: atom_id res chain seq x y z
N MET A 1 62.14 -5.15 23.79
CA MET A 1 60.75 -5.49 23.54
C MET A 1 59.82 -5.19 24.72
N ILE A 2 60.15 -5.59 25.94
CA ILE A 2 59.34 -5.40 27.17
C ILE A 2 59.12 -3.92 27.53
N ALA A 3 60.11 -3.03 27.29
CA ALA A 3 59.99 -1.58 27.58
C ALA A 3 58.98 -0.86 26.65
N LEU A 4 58.82 -1.33 25.40
CA LEU A 4 57.85 -0.77 24.46
C LEU A 4 56.41 -1.12 24.86
N PHE A 5 56.17 -2.36 25.28
CA PHE A 5 54.86 -2.80 25.80
C PHE A 5 54.46 -2.04 27.06
N ARG A 6 55.40 -1.73 27.96
CA ARG A 6 55.14 -0.96 29.19
C ARG A 6 54.83 0.52 28.91
N ARG A 7 55.35 1.11 27.83
CA ARG A 7 54.95 2.47 27.36
C ARG A 7 53.58 2.49 26.73
N LEU A 8 53.27 1.51 25.88
CA LEU A 8 51.93 1.38 25.26
C LEU A 8 50.82 1.15 26.29
N SER A 9 51.06 0.35 27.33
CA SER A 9 50.07 0.10 28.38
C SER A 9 49.80 1.31 29.31
N ARG A 10 50.67 2.32 29.28
CA ARG A 10 50.52 3.58 30.03
C ARG A 10 50.05 4.74 29.19
N ASP A 11 49.96 4.58 27.86
CA ASP A 11 49.53 5.65 26.97
C ASP A 11 47.99 5.69 26.91
N ARG A 12 47.41 6.73 27.47
CA ARG A 12 45.93 6.96 27.49
C ARG A 12 45.44 7.72 26.28
N ARG A 13 46.32 8.09 25.34
CA ARG A 13 45.93 8.88 24.15
C ARG A 13 45.03 8.12 23.19
N GLY A 14 44.95 6.78 23.25
CA GLY A 14 44.07 5.92 22.46
C GLY A 14 42.68 5.65 23.06
N VAL A 15 42.44 6.05 24.31
CA VAL A 15 41.18 5.72 25.01
C VAL A 15 39.96 6.27 24.27
N THR A 16 40.00 7.51 23.80
CA THR A 16 38.91 8.17 23.06
C THR A 16 38.60 7.45 21.73
N ILE A 17 39.60 6.89 21.05
CA ILE A 17 39.39 6.13 19.81
C ILE A 17 38.69 4.81 20.12
N VAL A 18 39.04 4.15 21.23
CA VAL A 18 38.42 2.89 21.64
C VAL A 18 36.96 3.13 22.09
N GLU A 19 36.70 4.20 22.85
CA GLU A 19 35.35 4.61 23.23
C GLU A 19 34.48 4.92 22.01
N PHE A 20 35.03 5.68 21.06
CA PHE A 20 34.33 5.98 19.81
C PHE A 20 34.07 4.69 19.01
N ALA A 21 35.05 3.78 18.90
CA ALA A 21 34.89 2.53 18.16
C ALA A 21 33.80 1.61 18.75
N LEU A 22 33.55 1.69 20.05
CA LEU A 22 32.44 0.96 20.71
C LEU A 22 31.07 1.58 20.43
N VAL A 23 30.97 2.90 20.38
CA VAL A 23 29.71 3.62 20.22
C VAL A 23 29.33 3.79 18.75
N ALA A 24 30.32 3.97 17.87
CA ALA A 24 30.10 4.25 16.44
C ALA A 24 29.24 3.20 15.72
N PRO A 25 29.41 1.89 15.89
CA PRO A 25 28.56 0.91 15.22
C PRO A 25 27.08 1.05 15.58
N VAL A 26 26.78 1.27 16.86
CA VAL A 26 25.39 1.46 17.33
C VAL A 26 24.81 2.75 16.76
N MET A 27 25.56 3.85 16.80
CA MET A 27 25.14 5.12 16.20
C MET A 27 24.88 4.99 14.70
N LEU A 28 25.76 4.31 13.97
CA LEU A 28 25.57 4.12 12.52
C LEU A 28 24.33 3.31 12.20
N ILE A 29 24.06 2.23 12.95
CA ILE A 29 22.85 1.44 12.79
C ILE A 29 21.61 2.29 13.03
N LEU A 30 21.59 3.09 14.09
CA LEU A 30 20.47 3.97 14.40
C LEU A 30 20.25 5.04 13.30
N LEU A 31 21.32 5.67 12.82
CA LEU A 31 21.24 6.69 11.77
C LEU A 31 20.76 6.10 10.43
N MET A 32 21.28 4.91 10.06
CA MET A 32 20.83 4.22 8.85
C MET A 32 19.37 3.77 8.97
N GLY A 33 18.95 3.24 10.13
CA GLY A 33 17.57 2.85 10.37
C GLY A 33 16.61 4.04 10.31
N LEU A 34 16.99 5.17 10.90
CA LEU A 34 16.21 6.41 10.79
C LEU A 34 16.15 6.91 9.35
N GLY A 35 17.26 6.86 8.60
CA GLY A 35 17.31 7.22 7.19
C GLY A 35 16.39 6.36 6.33
N ASP A 36 16.32 5.04 6.59
CA ASP A 36 15.42 4.12 5.90
C ASP A 36 13.94 4.45 6.16
N MET A 37 13.59 4.78 7.42
CA MET A 37 12.23 5.22 7.78
C MET A 37 11.83 6.54 7.10
N LEU A 38 12.73 7.51 7.06
CA LEU A 38 12.48 8.78 6.38
C LEU A 38 12.30 8.59 4.87
N TYR A 39 13.12 7.75 4.27
CA TYR A 39 13.00 7.39 2.85
C TYR A 39 11.67 6.70 2.55
N GLN A 40 11.26 5.73 3.39
CA GLN A 40 9.95 5.10 3.30
C GLN A 40 8.81 6.13 3.35
N GLY A 41 8.83 7.04 4.31
CA GLY A 41 7.83 8.10 4.43
C GLY A 41 7.77 9.00 3.19
N TYR A 42 8.93 9.31 2.61
CA TYR A 42 9.02 10.08 1.38
C TYR A 42 8.43 9.35 0.19
N VAL A 43 8.80 8.07 -0.04
CA VAL A 43 8.24 7.25 -1.13
C VAL A 43 6.72 7.08 -0.95
N GLN A 44 6.23 6.85 0.27
CA GLN A 44 4.81 6.74 0.58
C GLN A 44 4.05 8.04 0.24
N SER A 45 4.60 9.19 0.57
CA SER A 45 4.01 10.49 0.27
C SER A 45 3.87 10.71 -1.24
N VAL A 46 4.94 10.42 -2.00
CA VAL A 46 4.93 10.55 -3.46
C VAL A 46 3.97 9.56 -4.10
N LEU A 47 3.94 8.31 -3.63
CA LEU A 47 3.00 7.30 -4.10
C LEU A 47 1.55 7.74 -3.87
N THR A 48 1.23 8.23 -2.68
CA THR A 48 -0.12 8.72 -2.36
C THR A 48 -0.53 9.88 -3.26
N GLY A 49 0.34 10.86 -3.47
CA GLY A 49 0.09 11.99 -4.38
C GLY A 49 -0.09 11.55 -5.84
N ALA A 50 0.74 10.62 -6.32
CA ALA A 50 0.67 10.08 -7.67
C ALA A 50 -0.64 9.31 -7.90
N VAL A 51 -1.04 8.45 -6.95
CA VAL A 51 -2.30 7.69 -6.99
C VAL A 51 -3.51 8.62 -7.00
N GLN A 52 -3.54 9.65 -6.15
CA GLN A 52 -4.62 10.64 -6.14
C GLN A 52 -4.72 11.43 -7.45
N LYS A 53 -3.59 11.78 -8.05
CA LYS A 53 -3.56 12.46 -9.34
C LYS A 53 -4.06 11.55 -10.46
N ALA A 54 -3.56 10.32 -10.54
CA ALA A 54 -4.00 9.34 -11.53
C ALA A 54 -5.49 9.02 -11.40
N ALA A 55 -6.00 8.92 -10.17
CA ALA A 55 -7.42 8.71 -9.91
C ALA A 55 -8.29 9.83 -10.48
N ARG A 56 -7.92 11.09 -10.25
CA ARG A 56 -8.65 12.22 -10.84
C ARG A 56 -8.60 12.18 -12.38
N ASP A 57 -7.44 11.88 -12.95
CA ASP A 57 -7.31 11.75 -14.40
C ASP A 57 -8.20 10.60 -14.94
N ALA A 58 -8.34 9.51 -14.18
CA ALA A 58 -9.15 8.34 -14.54
C ALA A 58 -10.66 8.63 -14.58
N THR A 59 -11.15 9.60 -13.80
CA THR A 59 -12.59 9.94 -13.79
C THR A 59 -13.07 10.65 -15.05
N ILE A 60 -12.15 11.21 -15.85
CA ILE A 60 -12.46 11.95 -17.07
C ILE A 60 -12.79 10.97 -18.19
N GLN A 61 -13.85 11.26 -18.94
CA GLN A 61 -14.24 10.49 -20.12
C GLN A 61 -13.07 10.34 -21.12
N GLY A 62 -12.85 9.11 -21.60
CA GLY A 62 -11.73 8.76 -22.48
C GLY A 62 -10.49 8.23 -21.77
N ASN A 63 -10.27 8.62 -20.51
CA ASN A 63 -9.17 8.09 -19.71
C ASN A 63 -9.55 6.83 -18.91
N ALA A 64 -10.84 6.67 -18.58
CA ALA A 64 -11.35 5.53 -17.81
C ALA A 64 -11.01 4.16 -18.43
N GLN A 65 -10.90 4.09 -19.76
CA GLN A 65 -10.54 2.88 -20.48
C GLN A 65 -9.03 2.71 -20.68
N ASN A 66 -8.23 3.75 -20.47
CA ASN A 66 -6.77 3.73 -20.65
C ASN A 66 -6.04 3.59 -19.31
N THR A 67 -6.40 2.55 -18.57
CA THR A 67 -5.85 2.30 -17.22
C THR A 67 -4.35 2.08 -17.22
N ALA A 68 -3.79 1.47 -18.28
CA ALA A 68 -2.36 1.24 -18.42
C ALA A 68 -1.56 2.56 -18.50
N ALA A 69 -2.05 3.56 -19.22
CA ALA A 69 -1.41 4.87 -19.29
C ALA A 69 -1.46 5.62 -17.94
N LEU A 70 -2.53 5.44 -17.18
CA LEU A 70 -2.64 6.00 -15.83
C LEU A 70 -1.64 5.34 -14.88
N ASP A 71 -1.52 4.02 -14.92
CA ASP A 71 -0.54 3.27 -14.14
C ASP A 71 0.89 3.65 -14.50
N ALA A 72 1.19 3.84 -15.79
CA ALA A 72 2.49 4.31 -16.27
C ALA A 72 2.85 5.69 -15.71
N LYS A 73 1.88 6.61 -15.56
CA LYS A 73 2.11 7.92 -14.92
C LYS A 73 2.49 7.77 -13.45
N VAL A 74 1.79 6.92 -12.69
CA VAL A 74 2.13 6.64 -11.28
C VAL A 74 3.51 6.02 -11.19
N THR A 75 3.77 5.01 -12.02
CA THR A 75 5.06 4.32 -12.09
C THR A 75 6.20 5.30 -12.34
N SER A 76 6.09 6.18 -13.34
CA SER A 76 7.14 7.14 -13.68
C SER A 76 7.45 8.12 -12.54
N MET A 77 6.43 8.57 -11.80
CA MET A 77 6.62 9.48 -10.65
C MET A 77 7.37 8.80 -9.51
N VAL A 78 7.03 7.53 -9.22
CA VAL A 78 7.66 6.79 -8.11
C VAL A 78 9.03 6.26 -8.52
N GLN A 79 9.23 5.82 -9.76
CA GLN A 79 10.53 5.35 -10.26
C GLN A 79 11.61 6.43 -10.23
N TYR A 80 11.23 7.70 -10.30
CA TYR A 80 12.20 8.79 -10.17
C TYR A 80 12.93 8.79 -8.83
N ILE A 81 12.26 8.34 -7.76
CA ILE A 81 12.82 8.27 -6.40
C ILE A 81 13.19 6.85 -5.97
N ALA A 82 12.54 5.83 -6.53
CA ALA A 82 12.82 4.41 -6.29
C ALA A 82 13.00 3.66 -7.63
N PRO A 83 14.15 3.80 -8.31
CA PRO A 83 14.35 3.27 -9.67
C PRO A 83 14.22 1.74 -9.79
N ALA A 84 14.52 1.01 -8.72
CA ALA A 84 14.42 -0.46 -8.67
C ALA A 84 13.06 -0.97 -8.15
N ALA A 85 12.03 -0.10 -8.09
CA ALA A 85 10.71 -0.48 -7.63
C ALA A 85 9.95 -1.31 -8.67
N THR A 86 9.18 -2.28 -8.17
CA THR A 86 8.18 -3.04 -8.93
C THR A 86 6.78 -2.58 -8.52
N PHE A 87 5.83 -2.63 -9.45
CA PHE A 87 4.51 -2.05 -9.30
C PHE A 87 3.43 -3.09 -9.59
N ALA A 88 2.38 -3.08 -8.76
CA ALA A 88 1.17 -3.85 -8.99
C ALA A 88 -0.04 -2.95 -8.76
N SER A 89 -0.87 -2.77 -9.79
CA SER A 89 -2.11 -2.01 -9.68
C SER A 89 -3.30 -2.94 -9.55
N SER A 90 -4.29 -2.53 -8.78
CA SER A 90 -5.59 -3.20 -8.74
C SER A 90 -6.71 -2.18 -8.73
N ARG A 91 -7.83 -2.54 -9.35
CA ARG A 91 -9.05 -1.74 -9.37
C ARG A 91 -10.24 -2.62 -9.05
N LYS A 92 -11.12 -2.10 -8.18
CA LYS A 92 -12.43 -2.68 -7.92
C LYS A 92 -13.49 -1.62 -8.11
N SER A 93 -14.54 -1.94 -8.81
CA SER A 93 -15.68 -1.06 -9.07
C SER A 93 -16.89 -1.52 -8.29
N TYR A 94 -17.64 -0.56 -7.78
CA TYR A 94 -18.85 -0.73 -6.99
C TYR A 94 -19.94 0.15 -7.58
N ALA A 95 -21.17 -0.30 -7.54
CA ALA A 95 -22.32 0.46 -8.04
C ALA A 95 -22.47 1.83 -7.34
N TYR A 96 -22.06 1.93 -6.08
CA TYR A 96 -22.02 3.15 -5.27
C TYR A 96 -21.03 3.02 -4.12
N PHE A 97 -20.64 4.12 -3.47
CA PHE A 97 -19.61 4.10 -2.40
C PHE A 97 -19.98 3.18 -1.23
N GLY A 98 -21.25 3.08 -0.85
CA GLY A 98 -21.68 2.23 0.25
C GLY A 98 -21.60 0.73 -0.05
N ALA A 99 -21.44 0.35 -1.31
CA ALA A 99 -21.24 -1.05 -1.71
C ALA A 99 -19.79 -1.54 -1.51
N ALA A 100 -18.88 -0.67 -1.13
CA ALA A 100 -17.51 -1.05 -0.78
C ALA A 100 -17.39 -1.54 0.68
N ALA A 101 -18.32 -2.37 1.08
CA ALA A 101 -18.42 -3.02 2.39
C ALA A 101 -19.02 -4.42 2.20
N PRO A 102 -18.89 -5.31 3.19
CA PRO A 102 -19.59 -6.61 3.16
C PRO A 102 -21.08 -6.43 2.91
N GLU A 103 -21.67 -7.33 2.13
CA GLU A 103 -23.09 -7.32 1.89
C GLU A 103 -23.87 -7.40 3.21
N PRO A 104 -24.88 -6.55 3.43
CA PRO A 104 -25.67 -6.56 4.65
C PRO A 104 -26.39 -7.90 4.83
N PHE A 105 -26.37 -8.43 6.01
CA PHE A 105 -27.09 -9.67 6.35
C PHE A 105 -27.89 -9.51 7.66
N ILE A 106 -28.85 -10.39 7.86
CA ILE A 106 -29.65 -10.44 9.09
C ILE A 106 -29.00 -11.46 10.02
N ASP A 107 -28.22 -10.94 10.97
CA ASP A 107 -27.56 -11.74 12.00
C ASP A 107 -28.62 -12.23 13.02
N THR A 108 -29.07 -13.47 12.86
CA THR A 108 -30.16 -14.04 13.67
C THR A 108 -29.68 -14.51 15.03
N ASN A 109 -28.41 -14.90 15.12
CA ASN A 109 -27.83 -15.45 16.36
C ASN A 109 -26.95 -14.44 17.12
N GLY A 110 -26.69 -13.23 16.54
CA GLY A 110 -25.96 -12.13 17.15
C GLY A 110 -24.44 -12.36 17.26
N ASN A 111 -23.86 -13.20 16.38
CA ASN A 111 -22.44 -13.52 16.42
C ASN A 111 -21.56 -12.59 15.56
N GLY A 112 -22.16 -11.70 14.73
CA GLY A 112 -21.46 -10.77 13.85
C GLY A 112 -20.86 -11.39 12.58
N VAL A 113 -21.16 -12.65 12.28
CA VAL A 113 -20.69 -13.39 11.11
C VAL A 113 -21.89 -13.95 10.37
N ARG A 114 -21.89 -13.86 9.04
CA ARG A 114 -22.98 -14.45 8.24
C ARG A 114 -22.90 -15.97 8.25
N ASP A 115 -23.96 -16.63 8.73
CA ASP A 115 -24.09 -18.09 8.79
C ASP A 115 -25.03 -18.61 7.69
N PRO A 116 -24.88 -19.89 7.29
CA PRO A 116 -25.83 -20.54 6.38
C PRO A 116 -27.28 -20.47 6.92
N GLY A 117 -28.21 -20.05 6.07
CA GLY A 117 -29.62 -19.83 6.45
C GLY A 117 -29.97 -18.40 6.84
N GLU A 118 -28.99 -17.53 7.04
CA GLU A 118 -29.24 -16.13 7.28
C GLU A 118 -29.45 -15.36 5.97
N CYS A 119 -30.47 -14.49 5.99
CA CYS A 119 -30.79 -13.68 4.82
C CYS A 119 -29.75 -12.55 4.63
N TYR A 120 -29.40 -12.26 3.39
CA TYR A 120 -28.52 -11.17 3.03
C TYR A 120 -29.06 -10.36 1.84
N THR A 121 -28.54 -9.14 1.65
CA THR A 121 -28.87 -8.32 0.51
C THR A 121 -27.77 -8.48 -0.55
N ASP A 122 -28.09 -9.18 -1.63
CA ASP A 122 -27.23 -9.32 -2.80
C ASP A 122 -27.12 -7.97 -3.53
N ILE A 123 -25.98 -7.31 -3.47
CA ILE A 123 -25.73 -5.99 -4.05
C ILE A 123 -25.28 -6.10 -5.50
N ASN A 124 -24.51 -7.13 -5.84
CA ASN A 124 -23.90 -7.30 -7.15
C ASN A 124 -24.71 -8.22 -8.08
N GLY A 125 -25.74 -8.90 -7.58
CA GLY A 125 -26.65 -9.74 -8.37
C GLY A 125 -26.10 -11.13 -8.68
N ASN A 126 -25.07 -11.61 -7.96
CA ASN A 126 -24.43 -12.88 -8.21
C ASN A 126 -25.06 -14.07 -7.44
N LYS A 127 -26.01 -13.79 -6.54
CA LYS A 127 -26.75 -14.73 -5.69
C LYS A 127 -25.87 -15.47 -4.67
N ALA A 128 -24.75 -14.91 -4.32
CA ALA A 128 -23.86 -15.36 -3.24
C ALA A 128 -23.63 -14.20 -2.29
N TRP A 129 -23.44 -14.47 -1.01
CA TRP A 129 -23.03 -13.43 -0.07
C TRP A 129 -21.54 -13.13 -0.24
N ASP A 130 -21.22 -11.86 -0.40
CA ASP A 130 -19.85 -11.38 -0.59
C ASP A 130 -19.40 -10.48 0.56
N ALA A 131 -18.24 -10.80 1.12
CA ALA A 131 -17.54 -9.90 2.03
C ALA A 131 -17.00 -8.64 1.29
N ASP A 132 -16.89 -8.70 -0.04
CA ASP A 132 -16.48 -7.60 -0.90
C ASP A 132 -17.12 -7.79 -2.30
N PRO A 133 -18.31 -7.17 -2.54
CA PRO A 133 -19.07 -7.32 -3.78
C PRO A 133 -18.51 -6.55 -4.97
N GLY A 134 -17.29 -5.99 -4.86
CA GLY A 134 -16.66 -5.22 -5.92
C GLY A 134 -16.27 -6.05 -7.13
N ALA A 135 -16.66 -5.58 -8.31
CA ALA A 135 -16.22 -6.15 -9.59
C ALA A 135 -14.80 -5.70 -9.94
N THR A 136 -14.00 -6.59 -10.54
CA THR A 136 -12.66 -6.23 -10.98
C THR A 136 -12.70 -5.26 -12.16
N GLY A 137 -11.93 -4.17 -12.09
CA GLY A 137 -11.78 -3.18 -13.15
C GLY A 137 -12.21 -1.77 -12.74
N GLN A 138 -12.16 -0.86 -13.74
CA GLN A 138 -12.49 0.57 -13.54
C GLN A 138 -14.01 0.80 -13.38
N GLY A 139 -14.85 -0.17 -13.77
CA GLY A 139 -16.30 0.01 -13.78
C GLY A 139 -16.80 0.93 -14.89
N GLY A 140 -18.09 1.22 -14.86
CA GLY A 140 -18.81 2.05 -15.80
C GLY A 140 -19.02 3.49 -15.33
N ALA A 141 -19.91 4.18 -16.03
CA ALA A 141 -20.36 5.53 -15.65
C ALA A 141 -21.02 5.51 -14.27
N ASN A 142 -20.76 6.52 -13.46
CA ASN A 142 -21.27 6.65 -12.09
C ASN A 142 -20.79 5.59 -11.07
N ASP A 143 -20.04 4.56 -11.47
CA ASP A 143 -19.49 3.59 -10.51
C ASP A 143 -18.47 4.26 -9.59
N ALA A 144 -18.45 3.79 -8.35
CA ALA A 144 -17.37 4.09 -7.42
C ALA A 144 -16.22 3.10 -7.62
N THR A 145 -15.03 3.60 -7.91
CA THR A 145 -13.85 2.76 -8.16
C THR A 145 -12.84 2.92 -7.04
N MET A 146 -12.42 1.82 -6.47
CA MET A 146 -11.26 1.74 -5.58
C MET A 146 -10.01 1.42 -6.40
N TYR A 147 -9.10 2.36 -6.48
CA TYR A 147 -7.80 2.18 -7.12
C TYR A 147 -6.72 1.99 -6.07
N THR A 148 -5.99 0.90 -6.16
CA THR A 148 -4.87 0.57 -5.28
C THR A 148 -3.61 0.36 -6.11
N MET A 149 -2.52 1.00 -5.71
CA MET A 149 -1.18 0.77 -6.27
C MET A 149 -0.27 0.27 -5.16
N THR A 150 0.32 -0.90 -5.37
CA THR A 150 1.31 -1.50 -4.49
C THR A 150 2.69 -1.39 -5.12
N VAL A 151 3.65 -0.95 -4.32
CA VAL A 151 5.03 -0.72 -4.75
C VAL A 151 5.96 -1.50 -3.85
N THR A 152 6.84 -2.32 -4.43
CA THR A 152 7.88 -3.05 -3.71
C THR A 152 9.24 -2.59 -4.22
N TYR A 153 10.11 -2.16 -3.32
CA TYR A 153 11.43 -1.65 -3.65
C TYR A 153 12.48 -2.10 -2.61
N PRO A 154 13.77 -2.17 -2.98
CA PRO A 154 14.84 -2.50 -2.04
C PRO A 154 15.02 -1.37 -1.03
N ARG A 155 15.35 -1.72 0.21
CA ARG A 155 15.69 -0.76 1.25
C ARG A 155 16.96 0.00 0.87
N LEU A 156 17.04 1.25 1.30
CA LEU A 156 18.17 2.13 1.00
C LEU A 156 19.45 1.67 1.72
N PHE A 157 19.32 1.17 2.95
CA PHE A 157 20.45 0.73 3.76
C PHE A 157 20.36 -0.78 4.08
N PRO A 158 21.49 -1.50 4.07
CA PRO A 158 21.53 -2.95 4.31
C PRO A 158 21.34 -3.34 5.78
N VAL A 159 21.04 -2.39 6.67
CA VAL A 159 20.89 -2.59 8.12
C VAL A 159 19.79 -3.59 8.45
N ALA A 160 18.72 -3.62 7.64
CA ALA A 160 17.59 -4.52 7.82
C ALA A 160 18.03 -6.00 7.89
N SER A 161 19.01 -6.40 7.07
CA SER A 161 19.54 -7.77 7.07
C SER A 161 20.29 -8.13 8.34
N LEU A 162 20.89 -7.15 9.03
CA LEU A 162 21.60 -7.37 10.29
C LEU A 162 20.66 -7.73 11.45
N ILE A 163 19.39 -7.28 11.36
CA ILE A 163 18.36 -7.54 12.37
C ILE A 163 17.29 -8.54 11.88
N GLY A 164 17.56 -9.24 10.78
CA GLY A 164 16.67 -10.27 10.22
C GLY A 164 15.41 -9.72 9.53
N TRP A 165 15.36 -8.45 9.16
CA TRP A 165 14.25 -7.87 8.40
C TRP A 165 14.43 -8.09 6.90
N PRO A 166 13.31 -8.10 6.11
CA PRO A 166 13.38 -8.23 4.67
C PRO A 166 14.21 -7.12 4.02
N SER A 167 14.97 -7.46 2.99
CA SER A 167 15.76 -6.51 2.20
C SER A 167 14.92 -5.60 1.30
N THR A 168 13.67 -5.97 1.08
CA THR A 168 12.68 -5.19 0.31
C THR A 168 11.59 -4.65 1.23
N LEU A 169 10.99 -3.54 0.83
CA LEU A 169 9.85 -2.93 1.48
C LEU A 169 8.68 -2.86 0.51
N THR A 170 7.49 -3.22 0.99
CA THR A 170 6.25 -3.10 0.22
C THR A 170 5.37 -2.05 0.87
N ILE A 171 4.93 -1.08 0.08
CA ILE A 171 3.99 -0.03 0.48
C ILE A 171 2.82 -0.01 -0.49
N SER A 172 1.68 0.48 -0.06
CA SER A 172 0.51 0.65 -0.91
C SER A 172 -0.16 2.00 -0.67
N ALA A 173 -0.79 2.51 -1.71
CA ALA A 173 -1.69 3.65 -1.62
C ALA A 173 -2.99 3.31 -2.34
N MET A 174 -4.10 3.70 -1.74
CA MET A 174 -5.42 3.50 -2.33
C MET A 174 -6.20 4.81 -2.33
N THR A 175 -7.12 4.91 -3.27
CA THR A 175 -8.05 6.03 -3.35
C THR A 175 -9.38 5.57 -3.91
N PHE A 176 -10.44 6.20 -3.44
CA PHE A 176 -11.78 6.05 -3.99
C PHE A 176 -12.11 7.23 -4.89
N LEU A 177 -12.73 6.94 -6.02
CA LEU A 177 -13.21 7.93 -6.97
C LEU A 177 -14.58 7.50 -7.53
N LYS A 178 -15.35 8.46 -7.99
CA LYS A 178 -16.59 8.21 -8.73
C LYS A 178 -16.34 8.55 -10.19
N ASN A 179 -16.64 7.61 -11.08
CA ASN A 179 -16.57 7.84 -12.51
C ASN A 179 -17.61 8.90 -12.94
N GLN A 180 -17.25 9.72 -13.93
CA GLN A 180 -18.20 10.72 -14.47
C GLN A 180 -19.39 10.03 -15.15
N PRO A 181 -20.58 10.68 -15.16
CA PRO A 181 -21.79 10.16 -15.78
C PRO A 181 -21.74 10.33 -17.32
N TYR A 182 -20.83 9.63 -18.00
CA TYR A 182 -20.65 9.70 -19.45
C TYR A 182 -21.57 8.72 -20.22
N ALA A 183 -22.31 7.86 -19.51
CA ALA A 183 -23.28 6.90 -20.04
C ALA A 183 -24.34 6.57 -18.98
N THR A 184 -25.36 5.83 -19.38
CA THR A 184 -26.34 5.26 -18.44
C THR A 184 -25.67 4.15 -17.61
N GLN A 185 -25.77 4.24 -16.29
CA GLN A 185 -25.30 3.18 -15.39
C GLN A 185 -26.31 2.04 -15.37
N VAL A 186 -25.86 0.82 -15.60
CA VAL A 186 -26.65 -0.39 -15.36
C VAL A 186 -26.37 -0.83 -13.91
N GLN A 187 -27.32 -0.58 -13.03
CA GLN A 187 -27.22 -1.06 -11.66
C GLN A 187 -27.76 -2.50 -11.55
N PRO A 188 -27.07 -3.40 -10.88
CA PRO A 188 -27.62 -4.72 -10.53
C PRO A 188 -28.92 -4.55 -9.72
N THR A 189 -29.88 -5.41 -9.95
CA THR A 189 -31.09 -5.45 -9.13
C THR A 189 -30.74 -6.06 -7.78
N GLN A 190 -30.79 -5.25 -6.74
CA GLN A 190 -30.58 -5.73 -5.38
C GLN A 190 -31.74 -6.63 -4.96
N ALA A 191 -31.44 -7.77 -4.36
CA ALA A 191 -32.43 -8.71 -3.87
C ALA A 191 -32.02 -9.23 -2.49
N THR A 192 -33.05 -9.43 -1.61
CA THR A 192 -32.80 -10.15 -0.35
C THR A 192 -32.91 -11.64 -0.62
N ILE A 193 -31.89 -12.40 -0.27
CA ILE A 193 -31.78 -13.82 -0.47
C ILE A 193 -31.63 -14.51 0.89
N CYS A 194 -32.40 -15.58 1.11
CA CYS A 194 -32.36 -16.41 2.31
C CYS A 194 -32.04 -17.86 1.90
N ILE A 195 -30.81 -18.30 2.10
CA ILE A 195 -30.30 -19.65 1.73
C ILE A 195 -29.33 -20.17 2.79
#